data_d35c01b380667c4ba7b409503b9375ac
#
_entry.id   d35c01b380667c4ba7b409503b9375ac
#
_cell.length_a   1.000
_cell.length_b   1.000
_cell.length_c   1.000
_cell.angle_alpha   90.00
_cell.angle_beta   90.00
_cell.angle_gamma   90.00
#
_symmetry.space_group_name_H-M   'P 1'
#
loop_
_entity.id
_entity.type
_entity.pdbx_description
1 polymer ?
#
loop_
_entity_poly.entity_id
_entity_poly.type
_entity_poly.pdbx_seq_one_letter_code
_entity_poly.pdbx_strand_id
1 'polypeptide(L)' 'MKVQPSVKCVCRNCKVIRRKGVVRVICTDPRHKQRQG' A
#
# COMPACT_ATOMS: atom_id res chain seq x y z
N MET A 1 -2.05 -2.65 -8.66
CA MET A 1 -2.47 -2.18 -7.34
C MET A 1 -3.45 -3.17 -6.73
N LYS A 2 -3.26 -3.52 -5.48
CA LYS A 2 -4.18 -4.39 -4.76
C LYS A 2 -5.13 -3.58 -3.90
N VAL A 3 -6.39 -3.96 -3.89
CA VAL A 3 -7.39 -3.40 -2.99
C VAL A 3 -7.83 -4.51 -2.04
N GLN A 4 -7.57 -4.32 -0.75
CA GLN A 4 -7.86 -5.34 0.24
C GLN A 4 -8.04 -4.70 1.61
N PRO A 5 -8.75 -5.37 2.54
CA PRO A 5 -9.01 -4.80 3.88
C PRO A 5 -7.74 -4.59 4.70
N SER A 6 -6.71 -5.37 4.44
CA SER A 6 -5.45 -5.27 5.17
C SER A 6 -4.30 -5.12 4.18
N VAL A 7 -3.54 -4.04 4.33
CA VAL A 7 -2.39 -3.78 3.48
C VAL A 7 -1.12 -3.82 4.32
N LYS A 8 -0.05 -4.37 3.76
CA LYS A 8 1.22 -4.49 4.45
C LYS A 8 2.37 -4.29 3.47
N CYS A 9 3.49 -3.83 3.99
CA CYS A 9 4.71 -3.73 3.20
C CYS A 9 5.15 -5.10 2.72
N VAL A 10 5.44 -5.19 1.43
CA VAL A 10 5.89 -6.45 0.82
C VAL A 10 7.41 -6.51 0.77
N CYS A 11 8.07 -5.37 0.65
CA CYS A 11 9.52 -5.30 0.61
C CYS A 11 9.98 -4.09 1.43
N ARG A 12 11.31 -3.97 1.57
CA ARG A 12 11.89 -2.87 2.35
C ARG A 12 11.67 -1.51 1.72
N ASN A 13 11.38 -1.45 0.43
CA ASN A 13 11.13 -0.19 -0.27
C ASN A 13 9.69 0.27 -0.15
N CYS A 14 8.81 -0.55 0.40
CA CYS A 14 7.42 -0.19 0.59
C CYS A 14 7.26 0.76 1.77
N LYS A 15 6.32 1.68 1.63
CA LYS A 15 5.97 2.62 2.70
C LYS A 15 4.47 2.65 2.87
N VAL A 16 4.03 2.70 4.11
CA VAL A 16 2.61 2.82 4.43
C VAL A 16 2.30 4.31 4.57
N ILE A 17 1.31 4.77 3.82
CA ILE A 17 0.85 6.16 3.88
C ILE A 17 -0.64 6.19 4.11
N ARG A 18 -1.14 7.34 4.54
CA ARG A 18 -2.57 7.55 4.72
C ARG A 18 -2.99 8.76 3.90
N ARG A 19 -4.01 8.58 3.07
CA ARG A 19 -4.58 9.66 2.26
C ARG A 19 -6.09 9.66 2.40
N LYS A 20 -6.65 10.80 2.77
CA LYS A 20 -8.10 10.97 2.90
C LYS A 20 -8.72 9.86 3.75
N GLY A 21 -8.04 9.49 4.83
CA GLY A 21 -8.52 8.44 5.70
C GLY A 21 -8.34 7.02 5.19
N VAL A 22 -7.68 6.85 4.04
CA VAL A 22 -7.44 5.54 3.46
C VAL A 22 -5.96 5.20 3.59
N VAL A 23 -5.67 4.04 4.16
CA VAL A 23 -4.30 3.54 4.30
C VAL A 23 -3.87 2.92 2.97
N ARG A 24 -2.70 3.31 2.51
CA ARG A 24 -2.14 2.80 1.25
C ARG A 24 -0.68 2.41 1.46
N VAL A 25 -0.24 1.46 0.66
CA VAL A 25 1.18 1.09 0.59
C VAL A 25 1.70 1.54 -0.76
N ILE A 26 2.80 2.28 -0.74
CA ILE A 26 3.48 2.68 -1.97
C ILE A 26 4.86 2.05 -2.02
N CYS A 27 5.35 1.83 -3.21
CA CYS A 27 6.63 1.21 -3.42
C CYS A 27 7.17 1.62 -4.78
N THR A 28 8.49 1.44 -4.99
CA THR A 28 9.09 1.64 -6.30
C THR A 28 8.57 0.61 -7.30
N ASP A 29 8.17 -0.55 -6.80
CA ASP A 29 7.58 -1.60 -7.63
C ASP A 29 6.07 -1.41 -7.67
N PRO A 30 5.47 -1.14 -8.85
CA PRO A 30 4.01 -0.94 -8.94
C PRO A 30 3.20 -2.15 -8.52
N ARG A 31 3.80 -3.34 -8.55
CA ARG A 31 3.12 -4.56 -8.11
C ARG A 31 2.91 -4.61 -6.60
N HIS A 32 3.66 -3.80 -5.86
CA HIS A 32 3.56 -3.76 -4.41
C HIS A 32 2.61 -2.69 -3.92
N LYS A 33 2.08 -1.86 -4.81
CA LYS A 33 1.13 -0.84 -4.43
C LYS A 33 -0.15 -1.48 -3.93
N GLN A 34 -0.67 -0.97 -2.82
CA GLN A 34 -1.87 -1.51 -2.20
C GLN A 34 -2.74 -0.36 -1.72
N ARG A 35 -4.01 -0.65 -1.58
CA ARG A 35 -4.99 0.28 -1.05
C ARG A 35 -5.92 -0.47 -0.13
N GLN A 36 -6.13 0.08 1.06
CA GLN A 36 -7.09 -0.50 1.98
C GLN A 36 -8.50 -0.14 1.52
N GLY A 37 -9.28 -1.15 1.31
CA GLY A 37 -10.66 -0.90 0.84
C GLY A 37 -11.64 -1.94 1.24
#